data_1ec4d5b50b3cc007aa255cd9a4b2f322
#
_entry.id   1ec4d5b50b3cc007aa255cd9a4b2f322
#
_cell.length_a   1.000
_cell.length_b   1.000
_cell.length_c   1.000
_cell.angle_alpha   90.00
_cell.angle_beta   90.00
_cell.angle_gamma   90.00
#
_symmetry.space_group_name_H-M   'P 1'
#
loop_
_entity.id
_entity.type
_entity.pdbx_description
1 polymer ?
#
loop_
_entity_poly.entity_id
_entity_poly.type
_entity_poly.pdbx_seq_one_letter_code
_entity_poly.pdbx_strand_id
1 'polypeptide(L)'
;MKNLSPVWFLKSPIDTEHKHYILLSFLQEVQRDPITDKYLHVDLQEVKDNETFEIQIPVHVSGESFGVKNQSGVLEATNSGLRIRCTPKDLPAFIEVDVTELKVGETIHVGELKKIPGVKFLDDGNQPVVSCVEPVAETMVTSAA
;
A
#
# COMPACT_ATOMS: atom_id res chain seq x y z
N MET A 1 4.46 11.02 -14.96
CA MET A 1 4.93 9.68 -14.66
C MET A 1 3.78 8.84 -14.18
N LYS A 2 3.46 7.81 -14.89
CA LYS A 2 2.33 6.95 -14.51
C LYS A 2 2.68 6.23 -13.23
N ASN A 3 1.93 6.48 -12.17
CA ASN A 3 2.00 5.69 -10.96
C ASN A 3 1.72 4.23 -11.35
N LEU A 4 2.76 3.43 -11.34
CA LEU A 4 2.61 2.01 -11.46
C LEU A 4 1.86 1.55 -10.20
N SER A 5 0.59 1.22 -10.36
CA SER A 5 -0.13 0.49 -9.33
C SER A 5 0.70 -0.73 -8.97
N PRO A 6 0.97 -1.02 -7.68
CA PRO A 6 1.86 -2.11 -7.29
C PRO A 6 1.32 -3.50 -7.66
N VAL A 7 0.12 -3.55 -8.19
CA VAL A 7 -0.53 -4.79 -8.57
C VAL A 7 -0.82 -4.77 -10.06
N TRP A 8 0.09 -5.34 -10.83
CA TRP A 8 -0.12 -5.58 -12.25
C TRP A 8 -0.28 -7.07 -12.50
N PHE A 9 -1.46 -7.47 -12.93
CA PHE A 9 -1.65 -8.79 -13.50
C PHE A 9 -1.21 -8.75 -14.95
N LEU A 10 -0.03 -9.25 -15.23
CA LEU A 10 0.47 -9.43 -16.58
C LEU A 10 0.03 -10.79 -17.09
N LYS A 11 -0.79 -10.79 -18.12
CA LYS A 11 -0.95 -11.96 -18.97
C LYS A 11 0.24 -11.97 -19.93
N SER A 12 1.31 -12.64 -19.56
CA SER A 12 2.43 -12.81 -20.46
C SER A 12 2.36 -14.16 -21.16
N PRO A 13 2.50 -14.20 -22.48
CA PRO A 13 2.72 -15.46 -23.18
C PRO A 13 4.13 -15.94 -22.84
N ILE A 14 4.23 -17.07 -22.16
CA ILE A 14 5.51 -17.77 -22.01
C ILE A 14 5.57 -18.85 -23.08
N ASP A 15 6.55 -18.74 -23.95
CA ASP A 15 6.84 -19.73 -24.96
C ASP A 15 7.82 -20.74 -24.37
N THR A 16 7.31 -21.88 -23.96
CA THR A 16 8.11 -23.03 -23.65
C THR A 16 7.85 -24.12 -24.67
N GLU A 17 8.81 -24.33 -25.57
CA GLU A 17 8.80 -25.38 -26.57
C GLU A 17 7.49 -25.47 -27.38
N HIS A 18 7.13 -24.40 -28.10
CA HIS A 18 5.97 -24.32 -29.01
C HIS A 18 4.58 -24.40 -28.39
N LYS A 19 4.46 -24.23 -27.08
CA LYS A 19 3.17 -24.07 -26.42
C LYS A 19 3.07 -22.69 -25.78
N HIS A 20 2.14 -21.87 -26.27
CA HIS A 20 1.83 -20.58 -25.69
C HIS A 20 0.92 -20.79 -24.46
N TYR A 21 1.44 -20.48 -23.28
CA TYR A 21 0.65 -20.45 -22.04
C TYR A 21 0.43 -18.99 -21.63
N ILE A 22 -0.80 -18.69 -21.27
CA ILE A 22 -1.12 -17.39 -20.65
C ILE A 22 -1.12 -17.62 -19.15
N LEU A 23 -0.10 -17.06 -18.47
CA LEU A 23 0.02 -17.13 -17.03
C LEU A 23 -0.42 -15.80 -16.41
N LEU A 24 -1.20 -15.91 -15.35
CA LEU A 24 -1.51 -14.76 -14.51
C LEU A 24 -0.38 -14.59 -13.50
N SER A 25 0.32 -13.47 -13.59
CA SER A 25 1.42 -13.14 -12.69
C SER A 25 1.27 -11.75 -12.12
N PHE A 26 1.75 -11.55 -10.92
CA PHE A 26 1.83 -10.22 -10.34
C PHE A 26 3.28 -9.78 -10.14
N LEU A 27 3.48 -8.49 -10.18
CA LEU A 27 4.77 -7.87 -9.98
C LEU A 27 5.11 -7.86 -8.48
N GLN A 28 6.11 -8.63 -8.08
CA GLN A 28 6.53 -8.72 -6.69
C GLN A 28 7.56 -7.66 -6.35
N GLU A 29 8.57 -7.51 -7.17
CA GLU A 29 9.65 -6.55 -6.95
C GLU A 29 10.14 -5.96 -8.26
N VAL A 30 10.48 -4.69 -8.22
CA VAL A 30 11.13 -3.98 -9.34
C VAL A 30 12.34 -3.23 -8.80
N GLN A 31 13.49 -3.53 -9.39
CA GLN A 31 14.71 -2.78 -9.13
C GLN A 31 15.00 -1.82 -10.28
N ARG A 32 15.26 -0.58 -9.94
CA ARG A 32 15.65 0.47 -10.88
C ARG A 32 17.01 1.04 -10.54
N ASP A 33 17.74 1.41 -11.56
CA ASP A 33 18.95 2.22 -11.40
C ASP A 33 18.57 3.65 -10.99
N PRO A 34 19.05 4.15 -9.84
CA PRO A 34 18.68 5.47 -9.35
C PRO A 34 19.20 6.63 -10.22
N ILE A 35 20.18 6.38 -11.10
CA ILE A 35 20.78 7.40 -11.94
C ILE A 35 20.16 7.42 -13.33
N THR A 36 19.98 6.26 -13.96
CA THR A 36 19.51 6.13 -15.34
C THR A 36 18.02 5.82 -15.43
N ASP A 37 17.36 5.54 -14.31
CA ASP A 37 15.95 5.12 -14.19
C ASP A 37 15.60 3.86 -15.03
N LYS A 38 16.60 3.10 -15.40
CA LYS A 38 16.43 1.85 -16.14
C LYS A 38 16.05 0.71 -15.19
N TYR A 39 15.21 -0.16 -15.69
CA TYR A 39 14.89 -1.39 -14.97
C TYR A 39 16.07 -2.34 -14.95
N LEU A 40 16.54 -2.70 -13.76
CA LEU A 40 17.64 -3.65 -13.58
C LEU A 40 17.12 -5.07 -13.40
N HIS A 41 16.05 -5.21 -12.65
CA HIS A 41 15.44 -6.48 -12.34
C HIS A 41 13.94 -6.34 -12.14
N VAL A 42 13.19 -7.33 -12.61
CA VAL A 42 11.74 -7.44 -12.40
C VAL A 42 11.45 -8.86 -11.96
N ASP A 43 10.85 -9.00 -10.79
CA ASP A 43 10.42 -10.28 -10.25
C ASP A 43 8.92 -10.44 -10.38
N LEU A 44 8.51 -11.50 -11.09
CA LEU A 44 7.12 -11.83 -11.36
C LEU A 44 6.79 -13.17 -10.70
N GLN A 45 5.77 -13.17 -9.87
CA GLN A 45 5.25 -14.41 -9.27
C GLN A 45 4.00 -14.88 -9.99
N GLU A 46 4.01 -16.14 -10.41
CA GLU A 46 2.84 -16.80 -10.99
C GLU A 46 1.78 -17.04 -9.92
N VAL A 47 0.52 -16.78 -10.26
CA VAL A 47 -0.63 -17.01 -9.39
C VAL A 47 -1.72 -17.71 -10.16
N LYS A 48 -2.26 -18.78 -9.57
CA LYS A 48 -3.44 -19.48 -10.10
C LYS A 48 -4.72 -18.78 -9.64
N ASP A 49 -5.75 -18.77 -10.49
CA ASP A 49 -7.02 -18.09 -10.25
C ASP A 49 -7.73 -18.48 -8.94
N ASN A 50 -7.48 -19.68 -8.44
CA ASN A 50 -8.13 -20.22 -7.25
C ASN A 50 -7.21 -20.29 -6.02
N GLU A 51 -5.98 -19.83 -6.12
CA GLU A 51 -5.02 -19.83 -5.01
C GLU A 51 -5.02 -18.48 -4.30
N THR A 52 -4.93 -18.55 -2.97
CA THR A 52 -4.68 -17.36 -2.16
C THR A 52 -3.20 -17.05 -2.12
N PHE A 53 -2.85 -15.79 -2.22
CA PHE A 53 -1.48 -15.32 -2.12
C PHE A 53 -1.38 -14.13 -1.18
N GLU A 54 -0.18 -13.88 -0.72
CA GLU A 54 0.14 -12.76 0.16
C GLU A 54 0.78 -11.64 -0.65
N ILE A 55 0.26 -10.44 -0.45
CA ILE A 55 0.78 -9.25 -1.11
C ILE A 55 0.67 -8.05 -0.19
N GLN A 56 1.60 -7.12 -0.35
CA GLN A 56 1.55 -5.82 0.32
C GLN A 56 0.85 -4.81 -0.58
N ILE A 57 -0.21 -4.20 -0.06
CA ILE A 57 -1.02 -3.21 -0.78
C ILE A 57 -0.87 -1.85 -0.14
N PRO A 58 -0.73 -0.78 -0.94
CA PRO A 58 -0.62 0.57 -0.41
C PRO A 58 -1.92 1.02 0.25
N VAL A 59 -1.76 1.83 1.28
CA VAL A 59 -2.86 2.49 1.97
C VAL A 59 -3.03 3.88 1.39
N HIS A 60 -4.26 4.20 0.98
CA HIS A 60 -4.65 5.52 0.53
C HIS A 60 -5.60 6.14 1.55
N VAL A 61 -5.28 7.34 1.94
CA VAL A 61 -6.10 8.12 2.86
C VAL A 61 -7.19 8.82 2.05
N SER A 62 -8.43 8.65 2.48
CA SER A 62 -9.60 9.29 1.87
C SER A 62 -10.21 10.30 2.84
N GLY A 63 -10.66 11.41 2.30
CA GLY A 63 -11.26 12.49 3.07
C GLY A 63 -10.25 13.45 3.67
N GLU A 64 -10.76 14.45 4.36
CA GLU A 64 -9.98 15.46 5.06
C GLU A 64 -10.22 15.30 6.57
N SER A 65 -9.17 15.03 7.30
CA SER A 65 -9.25 14.80 8.76
C SER A 65 -9.77 16.03 9.49
N PHE A 66 -10.68 15.82 10.42
CA PHE A 66 -11.14 16.88 11.32
C PHE A 66 -9.97 17.50 12.10
N GLY A 67 -9.01 16.68 12.51
CA GLY A 67 -7.81 17.14 13.20
C GLY A 67 -6.93 18.06 12.33
N VAL A 68 -6.78 17.75 11.05
CA VAL A 68 -6.05 18.59 10.10
C VAL A 68 -6.79 19.90 9.83
N LYS A 69 -8.10 19.82 9.59
CA LYS A 69 -8.90 20.97 9.21
C LYS A 69 -9.14 21.97 10.35
N ASN A 70 -9.45 21.48 11.53
CA ASN A 70 -9.88 22.30 12.66
C ASN A 70 -8.84 22.45 13.79
N GLN A 71 -7.88 21.56 13.86
CA GLN A 71 -6.89 21.51 14.95
C GLN A 71 -5.45 21.68 14.46
N SER A 72 -5.28 22.02 13.19
CA SER A 72 -3.96 22.16 12.55
C SER A 72 -3.04 20.94 12.69
N GLY A 73 -3.62 19.75 12.86
CA GLY A 73 -2.88 18.50 12.93
C GLY A 73 -2.26 18.11 11.60
N VAL A 74 -1.35 17.17 11.65
CA VAL A 74 -0.72 16.56 10.48
C VAL A 74 -1.03 15.08 10.45
N LEU A 75 -1.45 14.58 9.29
CA LEU A 75 -1.61 13.14 9.07
C LEU A 75 -0.26 12.49 8.83
N GLU A 76 0.05 11.51 9.62
CA GLU A 76 1.24 10.68 9.46
C GLU A 76 0.83 9.25 9.14
N ALA A 77 1.21 8.77 7.96
CA ALA A 77 1.03 7.38 7.59
C ALA A 77 2.18 6.55 8.18
N THR A 78 1.92 5.89 9.27
CA THR A 78 2.90 5.02 9.93
C THR A 78 3.21 3.79 9.09
N ASN A 79 2.19 3.26 8.41
CA ASN A 79 2.33 2.17 7.47
C ASN A 79 1.78 2.57 6.10
N SER A 80 2.68 2.65 5.14
CA SER A 80 2.32 2.94 3.75
C SER A 80 1.76 1.73 2.99
N GLY A 81 1.89 0.53 3.55
CA GLY A 81 1.39 -0.69 2.92
C GLY A 81 1.09 -1.78 3.94
N LEU A 82 -0.02 -2.47 3.74
CA LEU A 82 -0.48 -3.57 4.59
C LEU A 82 -0.36 -4.90 3.86
N ARG A 83 0.06 -5.92 4.59
CA ARG A 83 0.10 -7.28 4.05
C ARG A 83 -1.28 -7.92 4.15
N ILE A 84 -1.76 -8.36 3.02
CA ILE A 84 -3.03 -9.05 2.92
C ILE A 84 -2.87 -10.40 2.25
N ARG A 85 -3.81 -11.29 2.54
CA ARG A 85 -3.98 -12.54 1.83
C ARG A 85 -5.32 -12.52 1.12
N CYS A 86 -5.31 -12.70 -0.18
CA CYS A 86 -6.51 -12.72 -1.01
C CYS A 86 -6.34 -13.59 -2.24
N THR A 87 -7.46 -13.83 -2.94
CA THR A 87 -7.43 -14.45 -4.27
C THR A 87 -7.23 -13.37 -5.34
N PRO A 88 -6.71 -13.72 -6.52
CA PRO A 88 -6.51 -12.76 -7.61
C PRO A 88 -7.79 -12.01 -8.02
N LYS A 89 -8.94 -12.63 -7.80
CA LYS A 89 -10.25 -12.03 -8.14
C LYS A 89 -10.69 -10.94 -7.18
N ASP A 90 -10.29 -11.06 -5.91
CA ASP A 90 -10.70 -10.17 -4.82
C ASP A 90 -9.62 -9.14 -4.47
N LEU A 91 -8.57 -9.06 -5.27
CA LEU A 91 -7.44 -8.19 -5.02
C LEU A 91 -7.81 -6.71 -5.20
N PRO A 92 -7.79 -5.90 -4.13
CA PRO A 92 -7.98 -4.46 -4.24
C PRO A 92 -6.70 -3.79 -4.76
N ALA A 93 -6.85 -2.70 -5.51
CA ALA A 93 -5.71 -1.91 -5.98
C ALA A 93 -5.05 -1.11 -4.83
N PHE A 94 -5.83 -0.70 -3.86
CA PHE A 94 -5.40 0.03 -2.67
C PHE A 94 -6.40 -0.20 -1.53
N ILE A 95 -5.96 0.07 -0.32
CA ILE A 95 -6.81 0.05 0.87
C ILE A 95 -7.17 1.49 1.20
N GLU A 96 -8.45 1.80 1.14
CA GLU A 96 -8.94 3.13 1.45
C GLU A 96 -9.21 3.27 2.95
N VAL A 97 -8.63 4.28 3.55
CA VAL A 97 -8.81 4.62 4.96
C VAL A 97 -9.48 5.98 5.05
N ASP A 98 -10.69 6.00 5.57
CA ASP A 98 -11.43 7.22 5.81
C ASP A 98 -10.95 7.88 7.11
N VAL A 99 -10.43 9.09 7.00
CA VAL A 99 -9.90 9.86 8.13
C VAL A 99 -10.77 11.06 8.49
N THR A 100 -11.96 11.19 7.92
CA THR A 100 -12.81 12.37 8.07
C THR A 100 -13.10 12.71 9.53
N GLU A 101 -13.32 11.72 10.37
CA GLU A 101 -13.60 11.89 11.79
C GLU A 101 -12.36 11.87 12.68
N LEU A 102 -11.19 11.63 12.12
CA LEU A 102 -9.94 11.49 12.88
C LEU A 102 -9.51 12.83 13.49
N LYS A 103 -9.35 12.85 14.81
CA LYS A 103 -8.89 14.01 15.57
C LYS A 103 -7.40 13.94 15.86
N VAL A 104 -6.84 15.07 16.27
CA VAL A 104 -5.45 15.14 16.75
C VAL A 104 -5.28 14.25 17.98
N GLY A 105 -4.25 13.42 17.98
CA GLY A 105 -3.97 12.43 19.01
C GLY A 105 -4.65 11.07 18.79
N GLU A 106 -5.49 10.94 17.78
CA GLU A 106 -6.12 9.66 17.43
C GLU A 106 -5.32 8.92 16.36
N THR A 107 -5.41 7.60 16.41
CA THR A 107 -4.72 6.69 15.49
C THR A 107 -5.70 5.64 14.99
N ILE A 108 -5.70 5.41 13.70
CA ILE A 108 -6.46 4.31 13.09
C ILE A 108 -5.57 3.08 13.02
N HIS A 109 -6.08 1.97 13.55
CA HIS A 109 -5.39 0.68 13.55
C HIS A 109 -5.91 -0.25 12.46
N VAL A 110 -5.13 -1.27 12.12
CA VAL A 110 -5.52 -2.27 11.10
C VAL A 110 -6.86 -2.91 11.39
N GLY A 111 -7.17 -3.18 12.67
CA GLY A 111 -8.43 -3.78 13.09
C GLY A 111 -9.68 -2.92 12.88
N GLU A 112 -9.51 -1.61 12.72
CA GLU A 112 -10.59 -0.63 12.50
C GLU A 112 -10.90 -0.40 11.03
N LEU A 113 -10.07 -0.93 10.14
CA LEU A 113 -10.26 -0.79 8.70
C LEU A 113 -11.51 -1.53 8.22
N LYS A 114 -12.13 -1.01 7.17
CA LYS A 114 -13.25 -1.70 6.52
C LYS A 114 -12.83 -3.08 6.06
N LYS A 115 -13.56 -4.09 6.48
CA LYS A 115 -13.35 -5.46 6.02
C LYS A 115 -13.77 -5.56 4.56
N ILE A 116 -12.82 -5.90 3.71
CA ILE A 116 -13.07 -6.16 2.30
C ILE A 116 -13.39 -7.64 2.15
N PRO A 117 -14.51 -8.04 1.51
CA PRO A 117 -14.83 -9.43 1.30
C PRO A 117 -13.73 -10.13 0.48
N GLY A 118 -13.32 -11.31 0.92
CA GLY A 118 -12.26 -12.08 0.27
C GLY A 118 -10.83 -11.66 0.61
N VAL A 119 -10.64 -10.63 1.42
CA VAL A 119 -9.33 -10.13 1.86
C VAL A 119 -9.12 -10.39 3.34
N LYS A 120 -8.00 -10.99 3.68
CA LYS A 120 -7.58 -11.21 5.06
C LYS A 120 -6.32 -10.39 5.34
N PHE A 121 -6.39 -9.53 6.34
CA PHE A 121 -5.23 -8.81 6.85
C PHE A 121 -4.31 -9.76 7.61
N LEU A 122 -3.03 -9.73 7.31
CA LEU A 122 -1.99 -10.54 7.98
C LEU A 122 -1.29 -9.75 9.08
N ASP A 123 -1.31 -8.44 8.98
CA ASP A 123 -0.74 -7.57 10.00
C ASP A 123 -1.58 -7.57 11.27
N ASP A 124 -0.93 -7.27 12.39
CA ASP A 124 -1.60 -7.23 13.69
C ASP A 124 -2.69 -6.15 13.71
N GLY A 125 -3.87 -6.50 14.23
CA GLY A 125 -4.98 -5.56 14.36
C GLY A 125 -4.67 -4.31 15.18
N ASN A 126 -3.71 -4.40 16.10
CA ASN A 126 -3.24 -3.27 16.91
C ASN A 126 -2.19 -2.39 16.23
N GLN A 127 -1.75 -2.76 15.04
CA GLN A 127 -0.75 -2.00 14.31
C GLN A 127 -1.33 -0.67 13.82
N PRO A 128 -0.66 0.47 14.10
CA PRO A 128 -1.13 1.76 13.62
C PRO A 128 -0.95 1.88 12.10
N VAL A 129 -1.94 2.43 11.45
CA VAL A 129 -1.94 2.67 9.98
C VAL A 129 -1.75 4.14 9.70
N VAL A 130 -2.63 4.96 10.23
CA VAL A 130 -2.60 6.42 10.08
C VAL A 130 -2.82 7.06 11.45
N SER A 131 -2.01 8.02 11.79
CA SER A 131 -2.17 8.84 13.00
C SER A 131 -2.29 10.32 12.64
N CYS A 132 -3.06 11.05 13.45
CA CYS A 132 -3.12 12.49 13.37
C CYS A 132 -2.36 13.06 14.56
N VAL A 133 -1.21 13.68 14.29
CA VAL A 133 -0.33 14.24 15.31
C VAL A 133 -0.39 15.76 15.31
N GLU A 134 -0.09 16.36 16.46
CA GLU A 134 0.10 17.81 16.50
C GLU A 134 1.31 18.18 15.65
N PRO A 135 1.22 19.30 14.90
CA PRO A 135 2.37 19.78 14.18
C PRO A 135 3.45 20.12 15.21
N VAL A 136 4.53 19.37 15.19
CA VAL A 136 5.74 19.79 15.89
C VAL A 136 6.17 21.05 15.17
N ALA A 137 5.96 22.21 15.80
CA ALA A 137 6.66 23.41 15.38
C ALA A 137 8.13 23.00 15.40
N GLU A 138 8.71 22.84 14.23
CA GLU A 138 10.16 22.82 14.13
C GLU A 138 10.62 24.15 14.70
N THR A 139 10.91 24.15 15.98
CA THR A 139 11.85 25.10 16.50
C THR A 139 13.09 24.85 15.67
N MET A 140 13.28 25.68 14.67
CA MET A 140 14.57 25.81 14.04
C MET A 140 15.57 25.95 15.17
N VAL A 141 16.20 24.88 15.53
CA VAL A 141 17.42 24.93 16.28
C VAL A 141 18.43 25.53 15.32
N THR A 142 18.41 26.81 15.19
CA THR A 142 19.60 27.54 14.79
C THR A 142 20.63 27.13 15.81
N SER A 143 21.41 26.13 15.48
CA SER A 143 22.66 25.89 16.16
C SER A 143 23.50 27.15 15.85
N ALA A 144 23.33 28.12 16.65
CA ALA A 144 24.33 29.16 16.79
C ALA A 144 25.55 28.44 17.38
N ALA A 145 26.44 28.05 16.51
CA ALA A 145 27.76 27.66 16.93
C ALA A 145 28.44 28.84 17.59
#